data_edaf3846dfe1c9309ea0cf1e11c1df45
#
_entry.id   edaf3846dfe1c9309ea0cf1e11c1df45
#
_cell.length_a   1.000
_cell.length_b   1.000
_cell.length_c   1.000
_cell.angle_alpha   90.00
_cell.angle_beta   90.00
_cell.angle_gamma   90.00
#
_symmetry.space_group_name_H-M   'P 1'
#
loop_
_entity.id
_entity.type
_entity.pdbx_description
1 polymer ?
#
loop_
_entity_poly.entity_id
_entity_poly.type
_entity_poly.pdbx_seq_one_letter_code
_entity_poly.pdbx_strand_id
1 'polypeptide(L)'
;MIASADQFNAVYMGDENGAGKIEIINSKVEATSYYPGLFAAGNLTVDGGQVSCTSTADGAIWTKGNILIKGGAKVTTDSKYPMGGNGSFTVEEAEIDAKNTNENNIPAIFDESVPVIADGYHLNYAKAVDSEGTEIDLLSSGTQYFALYKNVHFITKAVYPVSFVVTPDGLTNVVVKVNGQEVTGSVSLEAGTYPVEVTADNCKAYTDNITITADAATHTQTIAMTYLP
;
A
#
# COMPACT_ATOMS: atom_id res chain seq x y z
N MET A 1 -0.76 8.15 -21.63
CA MET A 1 0.27 7.86 -22.68
C MET A 1 0.16 6.39 -23.01
N ILE A 2 0.26 6.04 -24.30
CA ILE A 2 0.42 4.66 -24.75
C ILE A 2 1.77 4.60 -25.44
N ALA A 3 2.64 3.71 -25.03
CA ALA A 3 3.96 3.50 -25.60
C ALA A 3 4.19 2.01 -25.90
N SER A 4 4.70 1.71 -27.09
CA SER A 4 5.05 0.34 -27.48
C SER A 4 6.38 0.30 -28.20
N ALA A 5 7.14 -0.77 -28.01
CA ALA A 5 8.41 -0.99 -28.69
C ALA A 5 8.70 -2.49 -28.84
N ASP A 6 8.98 -2.93 -30.08
CA ASP A 6 9.20 -4.34 -30.40
C ASP A 6 10.57 -4.90 -29.96
N GLN A 7 11.58 -4.03 -29.81
CA GLN A 7 12.96 -4.45 -29.47
C GLN A 7 13.64 -3.57 -28.42
N PHE A 8 12.97 -2.56 -27.88
CA PHE A 8 13.52 -1.61 -26.90
C PHE A 8 12.55 -1.37 -25.75
N ASN A 9 12.95 -0.56 -24.78
CA ASN A 9 12.06 -0.08 -23.72
C ASN A 9 10.95 0.78 -24.33
N ALA A 10 9.71 0.66 -23.85
CA ALA A 10 8.64 1.52 -24.33
C ALA A 10 8.79 2.96 -23.81
N VAL A 11 9.24 3.13 -22.57
CA VAL A 11 9.62 4.41 -21.97
C VAL A 11 10.98 4.25 -21.32
N TYR A 12 11.97 4.98 -21.80
CA TYR A 12 13.32 5.00 -21.26
C TYR A 12 13.70 6.42 -20.86
N MET A 13 14.16 6.56 -19.62
CA MET A 13 14.72 7.81 -19.11
C MET A 13 16.07 7.53 -18.47
N GLY A 14 17.12 8.02 -19.11
CA GLY A 14 18.47 7.89 -18.59
C GLY A 14 19.52 8.46 -19.53
N ASP A 15 20.66 8.74 -18.95
CA ASP A 15 21.90 9.04 -19.67
C ASP A 15 22.97 7.98 -19.31
N GLU A 16 24.13 8.10 -19.93
CA GLU A 16 25.28 7.22 -19.66
C GLU A 16 25.80 7.33 -18.23
N ASN A 17 25.47 8.40 -17.50
CA ASN A 17 25.87 8.63 -16.10
C ASN A 17 24.82 8.10 -15.10
N GLY A 18 23.72 7.49 -15.55
CA GLY A 18 22.67 6.97 -14.70
C GLY A 18 21.74 8.04 -14.13
N ALA A 19 21.74 9.24 -14.71
CA ALA A 19 20.82 10.30 -14.33
C ALA A 19 19.58 10.26 -15.23
N GLY A 20 18.43 10.04 -14.66
CA GLY A 20 17.16 10.06 -15.39
C GLY A 20 16.04 9.58 -14.50
N LYS A 21 15.04 10.40 -14.27
CA LYS A 21 13.88 10.04 -13.45
C LYS A 21 12.62 9.96 -14.30
N ILE A 22 11.70 9.10 -13.87
CA ILE A 22 10.34 9.06 -14.39
C ILE A 22 9.40 9.51 -13.27
N GLU A 23 8.57 10.49 -13.57
CA GLU A 23 7.48 10.94 -12.70
C GLU A 23 6.16 10.83 -13.48
N ILE A 24 5.25 10.01 -12.95
CA ILE A 24 3.90 9.83 -13.49
C ILE A 24 2.93 10.40 -12.45
N ILE A 25 2.26 11.50 -12.78
CA ILE A 25 1.37 12.20 -11.85
C ILE A 25 -0.05 12.20 -12.41
N ASN A 26 -1.00 11.62 -11.69
CA ASN A 26 -2.42 11.55 -12.00
C ASN A 26 -2.71 11.20 -13.48
N SER A 27 -1.90 10.30 -14.05
CA SER A 27 -1.93 9.99 -15.49
C SER A 27 -2.19 8.52 -15.74
N LYS A 28 -2.74 8.22 -16.92
CA LYS A 28 -2.82 6.85 -17.42
C LYS A 28 -1.62 6.59 -18.35
N VAL A 29 -0.83 5.56 -18.03
CA VAL A 29 0.29 5.09 -18.83
C VAL A 29 0.09 3.62 -19.15
N GLU A 30 0.17 3.27 -20.42
CA GLU A 30 0.20 1.89 -20.92
C GLU A 30 1.50 1.72 -21.71
N ALA A 31 2.35 0.79 -21.29
CA ALA A 31 3.64 0.53 -21.88
C ALA A 31 3.78 -0.97 -22.21
N THR A 32 4.06 -1.28 -23.48
CA THR A 32 4.27 -2.64 -23.95
C THR A 32 5.58 -2.72 -24.72
N SER A 33 6.45 -3.67 -24.37
CA SER A 33 7.76 -3.78 -24.99
C SER A 33 8.33 -5.19 -24.93
N TYR A 34 9.43 -5.41 -25.66
CA TYR A 34 10.25 -6.62 -25.53
C TYR A 34 11.18 -6.50 -24.30
N TYR A 35 11.80 -5.33 -24.08
CA TYR A 35 12.59 -4.96 -22.89
C TYR A 35 11.70 -4.24 -21.86
N PRO A 36 12.22 -3.67 -20.76
CA PRO A 36 11.37 -3.00 -19.77
C PRO A 36 10.36 -2.02 -20.37
N GLY A 37 9.11 -2.14 -19.96
CA GLY A 37 8.07 -1.20 -20.34
C GLY A 37 8.39 0.20 -19.86
N LEU A 38 8.74 0.33 -18.60
CA LEU A 38 9.29 1.55 -18.00
C LEU A 38 10.70 1.27 -17.48
N PHE A 39 11.67 2.02 -17.92
CA PHE A 39 13.03 1.99 -17.41
C PHE A 39 13.50 3.38 -17.01
N ALA A 40 13.87 3.55 -15.74
CA ALA A 40 14.51 4.76 -15.24
C ALA A 40 15.95 4.47 -14.81
N ALA A 41 16.91 5.22 -15.32
CA ALA A 41 18.30 5.15 -14.84
C ALA A 41 18.48 5.78 -13.44
N GLY A 42 17.54 6.60 -12.99
CA GLY A 42 17.41 7.12 -11.63
C GLY A 42 16.11 6.66 -10.98
N ASN A 43 15.40 7.55 -10.31
CA ASN A 43 14.19 7.23 -9.57
C ASN A 43 12.95 7.12 -10.46
N LEU A 44 12.00 6.27 -10.03
CA LEU A 44 10.64 6.19 -10.55
C LEU A 44 9.66 6.64 -9.46
N THR A 45 8.80 7.59 -9.78
CA THR A 45 7.66 7.98 -8.93
C THR A 45 6.36 7.83 -9.71
N VAL A 46 5.39 7.15 -9.10
CA VAL A 46 4.00 7.10 -9.56
C VAL A 46 3.13 7.72 -8.47
N ASP A 47 2.53 8.88 -8.75
CA ASP A 47 1.70 9.65 -7.84
C ASP A 47 0.28 9.75 -8.40
N GLY A 48 -0.60 8.88 -7.96
CA GLY A 48 -1.95 8.72 -8.51
C GLY A 48 -1.97 8.14 -9.93
N GLY A 49 -3.17 8.07 -10.50
CA GLY A 49 -3.39 7.57 -11.85
C GLY A 49 -3.25 6.05 -12.00
N GLN A 50 -3.03 5.61 -13.25
CA GLN A 50 -2.96 4.19 -13.60
C GLN A 50 -1.73 3.91 -14.47
N VAL A 51 -0.95 2.92 -14.12
CA VAL A 51 0.21 2.45 -14.88
C VAL A 51 0.02 0.98 -15.20
N SER A 52 0.05 0.61 -16.48
CA SER A 52 0.01 -0.77 -16.92
C SER A 52 1.23 -1.03 -17.81
N CYS A 53 2.08 -1.94 -17.38
CA CYS A 53 3.31 -2.29 -18.09
C CYS A 53 3.37 -3.77 -18.41
N THR A 54 3.64 -4.09 -19.66
CA THR A 54 3.83 -5.45 -20.14
C THR A 54 5.18 -5.58 -20.82
N SER A 55 5.93 -6.64 -20.53
CA SER A 55 7.15 -6.97 -21.25
C SER A 55 7.19 -8.46 -21.58
N THR A 56 7.61 -8.80 -22.79
CA THR A 56 7.64 -10.21 -23.24
C THR A 56 8.95 -10.92 -22.94
N ALA A 57 10.04 -10.21 -22.68
CA ALA A 57 11.34 -10.82 -22.47
C ALA A 57 12.09 -10.37 -21.22
N ASP A 58 11.71 -9.24 -20.63
CA ASP A 58 12.44 -8.62 -19.52
C ASP A 58 11.46 -8.09 -18.45
N GLY A 59 11.89 -7.14 -17.62
CA GLY A 59 11.08 -6.50 -16.59
C GLY A 59 9.96 -5.63 -17.17
N ALA A 60 8.79 -5.57 -16.53
CA ALA A 60 7.78 -4.59 -16.92
C ALA A 60 8.17 -3.19 -16.43
N ILE A 61 8.60 -3.09 -15.17
CA ILE A 61 9.12 -1.86 -14.56
C ILE A 61 10.48 -2.15 -13.95
N TRP A 62 11.49 -1.37 -14.36
CA TRP A 62 12.83 -1.46 -13.78
C TRP A 62 13.46 -0.10 -13.57
N THR A 63 14.14 0.08 -12.43
CA THR A 63 14.88 1.32 -12.15
C THR A 63 16.24 1.02 -11.52
N LYS A 64 17.23 1.88 -11.79
CA LYS A 64 18.50 1.85 -11.05
C LYS A 64 18.45 2.64 -9.74
N GLY A 65 17.47 3.53 -9.58
CA GLY A 65 17.24 4.30 -8.36
C GLY A 65 16.09 3.74 -7.53
N ASN A 66 15.44 4.62 -6.79
CA ASN A 66 14.33 4.26 -5.91
C ASN A 66 13.00 4.23 -6.66
N ILE A 67 12.09 3.39 -6.20
CA ILE A 67 10.68 3.35 -6.62
C ILE A 67 9.84 3.94 -5.49
N LEU A 68 8.96 4.89 -5.84
CA LEU A 68 7.93 5.42 -4.97
C LEU A 68 6.57 5.34 -5.67
N ILE A 69 5.63 4.62 -5.07
CA ILE A 69 4.24 4.52 -5.56
C ILE A 69 3.30 5.05 -4.47
N LYS A 70 2.47 6.04 -4.83
CA LYS A 70 1.65 6.77 -3.86
C LYS A 70 0.39 7.40 -4.46
N GLY A 71 -0.36 8.14 -3.64
CA GLY A 71 -1.47 9.01 -4.08
C GLY A 71 -2.67 8.23 -4.65
N GLY A 72 -2.91 6.99 -4.22
CA GLY A 72 -3.95 6.14 -4.76
C GLY A 72 -3.61 5.55 -6.14
N ALA A 73 -2.33 5.51 -6.50
CA ALA A 73 -1.88 4.95 -7.77
C ALA A 73 -2.28 3.48 -7.94
N LYS A 74 -2.66 3.11 -9.16
CA LYS A 74 -2.89 1.72 -9.54
C LYS A 74 -1.84 1.26 -10.55
N VAL A 75 -1.02 0.28 -10.16
CA VAL A 75 0.08 -0.25 -10.97
C VAL A 75 -0.17 -1.72 -11.28
N THR A 76 -0.21 -2.06 -12.56
CA THR A 76 -0.34 -3.44 -13.04
C THR A 76 0.88 -3.78 -13.89
N THR A 77 1.53 -4.90 -13.61
CA THR A 77 2.65 -5.39 -14.41
C THR A 77 2.45 -6.84 -14.82
N ASP A 78 2.86 -7.15 -16.04
CA ASP A 78 2.79 -8.50 -16.59
C ASP A 78 4.05 -8.77 -17.43
N SER A 79 4.95 -9.61 -16.95
CA SER A 79 6.23 -9.89 -17.63
C SER A 79 7.00 -11.03 -16.97
N LYS A 80 8.19 -11.32 -17.51
CA LYS A 80 9.14 -12.25 -16.91
C LYS A 80 9.70 -11.81 -15.56
N TYR A 81 9.89 -10.49 -15.38
CA TYR A 81 10.41 -9.85 -14.17
C TYR A 81 9.53 -8.63 -13.88
N PRO A 82 8.33 -8.81 -13.32
CA PRO A 82 7.32 -7.77 -13.36
C PRO A 82 7.76 -6.42 -12.80
N MET A 83 8.41 -6.40 -11.63
CA MET A 83 8.78 -5.16 -10.99
C MET A 83 10.04 -5.29 -10.15
N GLY A 84 10.97 -4.32 -10.32
CA GLY A 84 12.16 -4.28 -9.49
C GLY A 84 13.06 -3.09 -9.78
N GLY A 85 14.17 -3.04 -9.05
CA GLY A 85 15.18 -2.00 -9.17
C GLY A 85 16.34 -2.23 -8.21
N ASN A 86 17.34 -1.34 -8.28
CA ASN A 86 18.53 -1.43 -7.43
C ASN A 86 18.43 -0.57 -6.15
N GLY A 87 17.41 0.27 -6.05
CA GLY A 87 17.16 1.14 -4.90
C GLY A 87 16.01 0.67 -4.04
N SER A 88 15.61 1.51 -3.09
CA SER A 88 14.46 1.25 -2.24
C SER A 88 13.15 1.26 -3.04
N PHE A 89 12.22 0.41 -2.65
CA PHE A 89 10.85 0.43 -3.15
C PHE A 89 9.91 0.80 -2.00
N THR A 90 9.34 2.00 -2.06
CA THR A 90 8.43 2.53 -1.02
C THR A 90 7.03 2.64 -1.58
N VAL A 91 6.05 2.23 -0.79
CA VAL A 91 4.62 2.30 -1.13
C VAL A 91 3.89 3.06 -0.02
N GLU A 92 3.15 4.08 -0.43
CA GLU A 92 2.19 4.79 0.40
C GLU A 92 0.78 4.26 0.08
N GLU A 93 -0.19 5.12 -0.24
CA GLU A 93 -1.51 4.66 -0.68
C GLU A 93 -1.47 4.22 -2.15
N ALA A 94 -1.65 2.90 -2.41
CA ALA A 94 -1.59 2.35 -3.77
C ALA A 94 -2.25 0.96 -3.89
N GLU A 95 -2.56 0.57 -5.12
CA GLU A 95 -2.89 -0.81 -5.52
C GLU A 95 -1.83 -1.31 -6.50
N ILE A 96 -1.22 -2.44 -6.22
CA ILE A 96 -0.19 -3.05 -7.06
C ILE A 96 -0.57 -4.50 -7.37
N ASP A 97 -0.68 -4.82 -8.67
CA ASP A 97 -0.93 -6.17 -9.20
C ASP A 97 0.25 -6.56 -10.10
N ALA A 98 1.18 -7.33 -9.58
CA ALA A 98 2.38 -7.77 -10.28
C ALA A 98 2.27 -9.25 -10.65
N LYS A 99 2.34 -9.55 -11.95
CA LYS A 99 2.21 -10.90 -12.51
C LYS A 99 3.45 -11.31 -13.27
N ASN A 100 3.98 -12.47 -12.93
CA ASN A 100 5.05 -13.11 -13.65
C ASN A 100 4.49 -14.17 -14.61
N THR A 101 4.68 -13.94 -15.91
CA THR A 101 4.28 -14.88 -16.98
C THR A 101 5.34 -15.91 -17.30
N ASN A 102 6.49 -15.90 -16.63
CA ASN A 102 7.56 -16.85 -16.89
C ASN A 102 7.28 -18.22 -16.27
N GLU A 103 7.62 -19.28 -16.98
CA GLU A 103 7.56 -20.65 -16.47
C GLU A 103 8.60 -20.94 -15.37
N ASN A 104 9.69 -20.17 -15.31
CA ASN A 104 10.68 -20.24 -14.26
C ASN A 104 10.16 -19.58 -12.96
N ASN A 105 10.47 -20.15 -11.81
CA ASN A 105 10.02 -19.68 -10.49
C ASN A 105 10.68 -18.34 -10.06
N ILE A 106 10.54 -17.30 -10.88
CA ILE A 106 11.02 -15.96 -10.59
C ILE A 106 9.89 -15.18 -9.90
N PRO A 107 10.15 -14.48 -8.81
CA PRO A 107 9.12 -13.72 -8.10
C PRO A 107 8.57 -12.54 -8.94
N ALA A 108 7.34 -12.15 -8.65
CA ALA A 108 6.72 -10.98 -9.27
C ALA A 108 7.39 -9.66 -8.86
N ILE A 109 7.94 -9.62 -7.65
CA ILE A 109 8.72 -8.50 -7.13
C ILE A 109 10.11 -9.01 -6.83
N PHE A 110 11.12 -8.31 -7.33
CA PHE A 110 12.51 -8.73 -7.20
C PHE A 110 12.96 -8.71 -5.74
N ASP A 111 13.75 -9.71 -5.32
CA ASP A 111 14.16 -9.93 -3.93
C ASP A 111 14.88 -8.71 -3.31
N GLU A 112 15.69 -8.02 -4.10
CA GLU A 112 16.38 -6.79 -3.69
C GLU A 112 15.46 -5.56 -3.66
N SER A 113 14.22 -5.68 -4.12
CA SER A 113 13.25 -4.58 -4.26
C SER A 113 11.94 -4.86 -3.54
N VAL A 114 11.97 -5.59 -2.42
CA VAL A 114 10.77 -5.83 -1.62
C VAL A 114 10.19 -4.49 -1.15
N PRO A 115 8.89 -4.21 -1.37
CA PRO A 115 8.31 -2.94 -1.00
C PRO A 115 8.27 -2.74 0.51
N VAL A 116 8.61 -1.54 0.93
CA VAL A 116 8.43 -1.04 2.29
C VAL A 116 7.19 -0.17 2.31
N ILE A 117 6.26 -0.49 3.19
CA ILE A 117 5.08 0.36 3.42
C ILE A 117 5.53 1.55 4.26
N ALA A 118 5.25 2.76 3.79
CA ALA A 118 5.65 3.99 4.47
C ALA A 118 4.90 4.18 5.80
N ASP A 119 5.49 4.96 6.71
CA ASP A 119 4.85 5.32 7.97
C ASP A 119 3.52 6.04 7.72
N GLY A 120 2.50 5.71 8.49
CA GLY A 120 1.15 6.23 8.32
C GLY A 120 0.30 5.47 7.28
N TYR A 121 0.81 4.35 6.77
CA TYR A 121 0.09 3.46 5.86
C TYR A 121 0.16 2.02 6.36
N HIS A 122 -0.75 1.19 5.89
CA HIS A 122 -0.75 -0.23 6.18
C HIS A 122 -1.21 -1.07 4.98
N LEU A 123 -0.91 -2.36 5.01
CA LEU A 123 -1.53 -3.31 4.09
C LEU A 123 -3.00 -3.49 4.46
N ASN A 124 -3.88 -3.16 3.54
CA ASN A 124 -5.33 -3.38 3.66
C ASN A 124 -5.73 -4.70 2.98
N TYR A 125 -5.00 -5.08 1.96
CA TYR A 125 -5.18 -6.32 1.20
C TYR A 125 -3.81 -6.81 0.71
N ALA A 126 -3.55 -8.12 0.81
CA ALA A 126 -2.36 -8.71 0.22
C ALA A 126 -2.59 -10.20 -0.08
N LYS A 127 -2.52 -10.56 -1.35
CA LYS A 127 -2.63 -11.94 -1.81
C LYS A 127 -1.54 -12.27 -2.80
N ALA A 128 -1.18 -13.53 -2.84
CA ALA A 128 -0.24 -14.09 -3.82
C ALA A 128 -0.80 -15.36 -4.45
N VAL A 129 -0.21 -15.80 -5.54
CA VAL A 129 -0.48 -17.11 -6.14
C VAL A 129 0.83 -17.89 -6.16
N ASP A 130 0.81 -19.08 -5.60
CA ASP A 130 1.97 -19.98 -5.58
C ASP A 130 2.20 -20.66 -6.94
N SER A 131 3.23 -21.52 -7.00
CA SER A 131 3.58 -22.28 -8.22
C SER A 131 2.51 -23.30 -8.63
N GLU A 132 1.62 -23.68 -7.73
CA GLU A 132 0.54 -24.64 -7.97
C GLU A 132 -0.79 -23.95 -8.37
N GLY A 133 -0.80 -22.61 -8.35
CA GLY A 133 -1.98 -21.80 -8.64
C GLY A 133 -2.90 -21.55 -7.44
N THR A 134 -2.43 -21.89 -6.23
CA THR A 134 -3.20 -21.66 -4.99
C THR A 134 -3.07 -20.22 -4.53
N GLU A 135 -4.17 -19.60 -4.16
CA GLU A 135 -4.16 -18.26 -3.58
C GLU A 135 -3.74 -18.30 -2.12
N ILE A 136 -2.76 -17.48 -1.76
CA ILE A 136 -2.18 -17.34 -0.43
C ILE A 136 -2.50 -15.96 0.11
N ASP A 137 -3.05 -15.88 1.32
CA ASP A 137 -3.27 -14.63 2.03
C ASP A 137 -1.95 -14.19 2.72
N LEU A 138 -1.45 -13.02 2.33
CA LEU A 138 -0.20 -12.45 2.86
C LEU A 138 -0.44 -11.25 3.78
N LEU A 139 -1.69 -10.91 4.08
CA LEU A 139 -2.00 -9.70 4.85
C LEU A 139 -1.32 -9.67 6.24
N SER A 140 -1.25 -10.82 6.91
CA SER A 140 -0.59 -10.96 8.20
C SER A 140 0.90 -11.31 8.14
N SER A 141 1.41 -11.64 6.95
CA SER A 141 2.77 -12.15 6.77
C SER A 141 3.82 -11.06 6.56
N GLY A 142 3.40 -9.91 6.02
CA GLY A 142 4.27 -8.78 5.68
C GLY A 142 4.88 -8.84 4.28
N THR A 143 5.42 -7.72 3.83
CA THR A 143 5.89 -7.54 2.44
C THR A 143 7.13 -8.37 2.08
N GLN A 144 7.91 -8.80 3.07
CA GLN A 144 9.10 -9.64 2.85
C GLN A 144 8.80 -10.96 2.12
N TYR A 145 7.55 -11.42 2.16
CA TYR A 145 7.14 -12.64 1.45
C TYR A 145 6.74 -12.38 0.00
N PHE A 146 6.61 -11.13 -0.44
CA PHE A 146 6.21 -10.81 -1.82
C PHE A 146 7.24 -11.32 -2.85
N ALA A 147 8.52 -11.38 -2.48
CA ALA A 147 9.59 -11.92 -3.33
C ALA A 147 9.56 -13.46 -3.48
N LEU A 148 8.60 -14.17 -2.89
CA LEU A 148 8.51 -15.62 -3.00
C LEU A 148 7.51 -16.10 -4.06
N TYR A 149 6.66 -15.20 -4.57
CA TYR A 149 5.51 -15.59 -5.38
C TYR A 149 5.55 -14.98 -6.78
N LYS A 150 5.05 -15.74 -7.75
CA LYS A 150 4.92 -15.31 -9.15
C LYS A 150 3.90 -14.20 -9.37
N ASN A 151 2.83 -14.20 -8.60
CA ASN A 151 1.80 -13.18 -8.68
C ASN A 151 1.56 -12.63 -7.29
N VAL A 152 1.61 -11.31 -7.17
CA VAL A 152 1.34 -10.61 -5.93
C VAL A 152 0.41 -9.43 -6.20
N HIS A 153 -0.74 -9.43 -5.54
CA HIS A 153 -1.68 -8.31 -5.55
C HIS A 153 -1.83 -7.76 -4.14
N PHE A 154 -1.55 -6.48 -3.95
CA PHE A 154 -1.70 -5.85 -2.66
C PHE A 154 -2.21 -4.41 -2.76
N ILE A 155 -2.87 -3.97 -1.69
CA ILE A 155 -3.42 -2.62 -1.54
C ILE A 155 -2.92 -2.06 -0.22
N THR A 156 -2.44 -0.83 -0.25
CA THR A 156 -2.09 -0.05 0.93
C THR A 156 -3.06 1.10 1.14
N LYS A 157 -3.34 1.43 2.40
CA LYS A 157 -4.23 2.51 2.81
C LYS A 157 -3.59 3.38 3.87
N ALA A 158 -3.92 4.66 3.83
CA ALA A 158 -3.56 5.59 4.90
C ALA A 158 -4.31 5.25 6.19
N VAL A 159 -3.63 5.39 7.32
CA VAL A 159 -4.21 5.26 8.66
C VAL A 159 -3.92 6.50 9.49
N TYR A 160 -4.86 6.84 10.34
CA TYR A 160 -4.85 8.04 11.17
C TYR A 160 -4.88 7.64 12.64
N PRO A 161 -3.95 8.13 13.47
CA PRO A 161 -3.98 7.93 14.92
C PRO A 161 -5.24 8.56 15.52
N VAL A 162 -5.98 7.77 16.29
CA VAL A 162 -7.21 8.19 16.99
C VAL A 162 -7.01 7.99 18.48
N SER A 163 -7.15 9.07 19.25
CA SER A 163 -7.09 9.07 20.71
C SER A 163 -8.47 9.28 21.31
N PHE A 164 -8.73 8.72 22.48
CA PHE A 164 -9.98 8.86 23.20
C PHE A 164 -9.75 9.58 24.54
N VAL A 165 -10.53 10.64 24.77
CA VAL A 165 -10.59 11.35 26.04
C VAL A 165 -11.94 11.08 26.65
N VAL A 166 -11.96 10.32 27.75
CA VAL A 166 -13.20 9.96 28.47
C VAL A 166 -13.36 10.86 29.68
N THR A 167 -14.49 11.49 29.79
CA THR A 167 -14.83 12.44 30.89
C THR A 167 -16.05 11.99 31.67
N PRO A 168 -16.21 12.37 32.96
CA PRO A 168 -15.29 13.20 33.76
C PRO A 168 -14.02 12.42 34.16
N ASP A 169 -13.00 13.18 34.53
CA ASP A 169 -11.75 12.58 35.06
C ASP A 169 -12.03 11.76 36.33
N GLY A 170 -11.18 10.75 36.58
CA GLY A 170 -11.26 9.91 37.76
C GLY A 170 -12.22 8.72 37.65
N LEU A 171 -12.75 8.44 36.48
CA LEU A 171 -13.49 7.20 36.23
C LEU A 171 -12.59 5.98 36.39
N THR A 172 -13.16 4.89 36.92
CA THR A 172 -12.48 3.62 37.12
C THR A 172 -12.95 2.56 36.14
N ASN A 173 -12.07 1.63 35.79
CA ASN A 173 -12.34 0.52 34.85
C ASN A 173 -12.92 1.00 33.51
N VAL A 174 -12.32 2.10 32.98
CA VAL A 174 -12.71 2.61 31.66
C VAL A 174 -12.22 1.66 30.56
N VAL A 175 -13.14 1.15 29.76
CA VAL A 175 -12.87 0.32 28.60
C VAL A 175 -13.45 1.01 27.37
N VAL A 176 -12.61 1.23 26.36
CA VAL A 176 -12.99 1.76 25.04
C VAL A 176 -12.91 0.63 24.04
N LYS A 177 -13.97 0.43 23.27
CA LYS A 177 -13.99 -0.51 22.14
C LYS A 177 -14.30 0.20 20.85
N VAL A 178 -13.56 -0.13 19.79
CA VAL A 178 -13.81 0.32 18.41
C VAL A 178 -14.05 -0.93 17.56
N ASN A 179 -15.13 -0.99 16.81
CA ASN A 179 -15.54 -2.21 16.10
C ASN A 179 -15.58 -3.47 17.00
N GLY A 180 -15.95 -3.30 18.27
CA GLY A 180 -15.98 -4.40 19.26
C GLY A 180 -14.60 -4.82 19.80
N GLN A 181 -13.50 -4.26 19.33
CA GLN A 181 -12.14 -4.52 19.81
C GLN A 181 -11.72 -3.50 20.86
N GLU A 182 -11.19 -3.97 21.99
CA GLU A 182 -10.69 -3.10 23.04
C GLU A 182 -9.45 -2.31 22.59
N VAL A 183 -9.44 -1.03 22.90
CA VAL A 183 -8.37 -0.09 22.54
C VAL A 183 -7.75 0.48 23.82
N THR A 184 -6.42 0.39 23.92
CA THR A 184 -5.65 1.00 25.01
C THR A 184 -4.83 2.17 24.46
N GLY A 185 -5.11 3.39 24.92
CA GLY A 185 -4.43 4.61 24.49
C GLY A 185 -4.94 5.11 23.15
N SER A 186 -4.23 4.82 22.06
CA SER A 186 -4.60 5.22 20.69
C SER A 186 -4.69 4.02 19.76
N VAL A 187 -5.48 4.16 18.70
CA VAL A 187 -5.59 3.19 17.62
C VAL A 187 -5.40 3.89 16.27
N SER A 188 -4.80 3.22 15.30
CA SER A 188 -4.69 3.69 13.92
C SER A 188 -5.86 3.14 13.11
N LEU A 189 -6.66 4.03 12.50
CA LEU A 189 -7.84 3.68 11.69
C LEU A 189 -7.74 4.32 10.32
N GLU A 190 -8.26 3.63 9.30
CA GLU A 190 -8.49 4.23 7.98
C GLU A 190 -9.54 5.35 8.06
N ALA A 191 -9.65 6.16 7.01
CA ALA A 191 -10.80 7.07 6.89
C ALA A 191 -12.09 6.25 6.77
N GLY A 192 -13.10 6.57 7.58
CA GLY A 192 -14.34 5.81 7.66
C GLY A 192 -15.15 6.10 8.90
N THR A 193 -16.24 5.36 9.07
CA THR A 193 -17.13 5.47 10.25
C THR A 193 -17.08 4.18 11.06
N TYR A 194 -16.85 4.30 12.36
CA TYR A 194 -16.58 3.19 13.26
C TYR A 194 -17.51 3.25 14.48
N PRO A 195 -18.18 2.14 14.85
CA PRO A 195 -18.90 2.04 16.10
C PRO A 195 -17.93 2.06 17.27
N VAL A 196 -18.26 2.86 18.27
CA VAL A 196 -17.51 2.97 19.53
C VAL A 196 -18.43 2.66 20.69
N GLU A 197 -17.96 1.85 21.61
CA GLU A 197 -18.59 1.55 22.89
C GLU A 197 -17.60 1.90 24.00
N VAL A 198 -18.09 2.63 25.02
CA VAL A 198 -17.28 2.93 26.22
C VAL A 198 -18.06 2.53 27.45
N THR A 199 -17.39 1.80 28.35
CA THR A 199 -17.91 1.43 29.67
C THR A 199 -16.98 1.92 30.77
N ALA A 200 -17.54 2.24 31.93
CA ALA A 200 -16.81 2.57 33.15
C ALA A 200 -17.68 2.20 34.37
N ASP A 201 -17.05 2.07 35.53
CA ASP A 201 -17.77 1.76 36.76
C ASP A 201 -18.78 2.86 37.09
N ASN A 202 -19.97 2.43 37.53
CA ASN A 202 -21.08 3.30 37.92
C ASN A 202 -21.54 4.28 36.83
N CYS A 203 -21.21 4.01 35.56
CA CYS A 203 -21.65 4.82 34.44
C CYS A 203 -22.59 4.06 33.52
N LYS A 204 -23.47 4.80 32.84
CA LYS A 204 -24.24 4.29 31.72
C LYS A 204 -23.29 4.03 30.55
N ALA A 205 -23.36 2.85 29.93
CA ALA A 205 -22.60 2.56 28.73
C ALA A 205 -22.88 3.62 27.62
N TYR A 206 -21.81 4.09 27.01
CA TYR A 206 -21.86 4.98 25.86
C TYR A 206 -21.73 4.15 24.58
N THR A 207 -22.54 4.46 23.57
CA THR A 207 -22.48 3.84 22.24
C THR A 207 -22.76 4.89 21.19
N ASP A 208 -21.87 5.07 20.23
CA ASP A 208 -22.03 6.00 19.11
C ASP A 208 -21.12 5.59 17.95
N ASN A 209 -21.16 6.32 16.85
CA ASN A 209 -20.22 6.19 15.75
C ASN A 209 -19.28 7.39 15.71
N ILE A 210 -18.01 7.13 15.47
CA ILE A 210 -17.01 8.15 15.16
C ILE A 210 -16.70 8.14 13.67
N THR A 211 -16.42 9.30 13.10
CA THR A 211 -15.99 9.42 11.70
C THR A 211 -14.56 9.94 11.65
N ILE A 212 -13.70 9.18 10.97
CA ILE A 212 -12.30 9.51 10.71
C ILE A 212 -12.22 10.03 9.29
N THR A 213 -11.64 11.21 9.12
CA THR A 213 -11.50 11.87 7.82
C THR A 213 -10.04 11.98 7.43
N ALA A 214 -9.76 12.06 6.14
CA ALA A 214 -8.40 12.16 5.60
C ALA A 214 -7.82 13.60 5.68
N ASP A 215 -8.59 14.57 6.14
CA ASP A 215 -8.21 15.99 6.22
C ASP A 215 -7.43 16.35 7.49
N ALA A 216 -7.38 15.43 8.48
CA ALA A 216 -6.65 15.61 9.72
C ALA A 216 -5.63 14.48 9.93
N ALA A 217 -4.38 14.83 10.24
CA ALA A 217 -3.31 13.86 10.49
C ALA A 217 -3.52 13.03 11.78
N THR A 218 -4.31 13.54 12.72
CA THR A 218 -4.66 12.88 13.99
C THR A 218 -6.08 13.23 14.37
N HIS A 219 -6.74 12.33 15.10
CA HIS A 219 -8.10 12.54 15.61
C HIS A 219 -8.13 12.37 17.12
N THR A 220 -8.88 13.26 17.80
CA THR A 220 -9.19 13.13 19.24
C THR A 220 -10.70 13.08 19.41
N GLN A 221 -11.19 11.98 20.02
CA GLN A 221 -12.60 11.78 20.31
C GLN A 221 -12.84 12.00 21.80
N THR A 222 -13.67 13.00 22.14
CA THR A 222 -14.06 13.27 23.51
C THR A 222 -15.40 12.57 23.80
N ILE A 223 -15.44 11.75 24.83
CA ILE A 223 -16.60 10.93 25.22
C ILE A 223 -17.01 11.35 26.64
N ALA A 224 -18.22 11.90 26.78
CA ALA A 224 -18.78 12.27 28.07
C ALA A 224 -19.62 11.12 28.64
N MET A 225 -19.15 10.52 29.72
CA MET A 225 -19.88 9.47 30.44
C MET A 225 -20.89 10.08 31.42
N THR A 226 -21.98 9.37 31.64
CA THR A 226 -23.03 9.77 32.62
C THR A 226 -23.10 8.70 33.72
N TYR A 227 -23.04 9.16 34.97
CA TYR A 227 -23.21 8.25 36.12
C TYR A 227 -24.61 7.64 36.15
N LEU A 228 -24.67 6.43 36.64
CA LEU A 228 -25.94 5.79 36.94
C LEU A 228 -26.60 6.51 38.14
N PRO A 229 -27.94 6.60 38.16
CA PRO A 229 -28.68 7.23 39.28
C PRO A 229 -28.54 6.44 40.59
#